data_a681f1d3492f0b39d45b6884f3502394
#
_entry.id   a681f1d3492f0b39d45b6884f3502394
#
_cell.length_a   1.000
_cell.length_b   1.000
_cell.length_c   1.000
_cell.angle_alpha   90.00
_cell.angle_beta   90.00
_cell.angle_gamma   90.00
#
_symmetry.space_group_name_H-M   'P 1'
#
loop_
_entity.id
_entity.type
_entity.pdbx_description
1 polymer ?
#
loop_
_entity_poly.entity_id
_entity_poly.type
_entity_poly.pdbx_seq_one_letter_code
_entity_poly.pdbx_strand_id
1 'polypeptide(L)'
;MTTRKLDDSKWTKIYSFLRITPQIYVGNEQKTRLFVEAVYWVMRTGAPWRDLPLEFGKWNSVFNRYADWADKEIWQNMHAHFSGDPDMEWLLLDSTIVRAHPCAAGAPQKNGGQTAQSLGRSRGGFGTKIHVSTDALGNPVRLILTGGQASDSPQAIPLLEGFEFDEVLADRGYDADETLEYIAEKGAKAVIPPRKNRINQRDTDWSTYKERNLVERFINKIKQYRRIFTRYEKYASRYMAFLSFAATLIWLK
;
A
#
# COMPACT_ATOMS: atom_id res chain seq x y z
N MET A 1 -18.99 -17.96 6.03
CA MET A 1 -17.79 -18.53 6.68
C MET A 1 -16.59 -17.74 6.26
N THR A 2 -15.90 -17.06 7.15
CA THR A 2 -14.74 -16.24 6.83
C THR A 2 -13.54 -17.18 6.68
N THR A 3 -13.10 -17.43 5.46
CA THR A 3 -11.92 -18.29 5.19
C THR A 3 -10.72 -17.72 5.93
N ARG A 4 -10.23 -18.46 6.93
CA ARG A 4 -9.01 -18.14 7.70
C ARG A 4 -7.73 -18.44 6.90
N LYS A 5 -7.88 -19.07 5.72
CA LYS A 5 -6.79 -19.61 4.91
C LYS A 5 -6.76 -18.95 3.53
N LEU A 6 -5.59 -18.91 2.95
CA LEU A 6 -5.42 -18.58 1.53
C LEU A 6 -5.96 -19.72 0.68
N ASP A 7 -6.59 -19.40 -0.46
CA ASP A 7 -6.94 -20.44 -1.44
C ASP A 7 -5.66 -21.02 -2.08
N ASP A 8 -5.77 -22.25 -2.57
CA ASP A 8 -4.62 -23.00 -3.07
C ASP A 8 -4.01 -22.37 -4.33
N SER A 9 -4.83 -21.72 -5.18
CA SER A 9 -4.36 -21.03 -6.38
C SER A 9 -3.43 -19.86 -6.01
N LYS A 10 -3.86 -19.01 -5.09
CA LYS A 10 -3.03 -17.89 -4.60
C LYS A 10 -1.80 -18.39 -3.88
N TRP A 11 -1.95 -19.44 -3.06
CA TRP A 11 -0.80 -20.04 -2.37
C TRP A 11 0.25 -20.53 -3.34
N THR A 12 -0.12 -21.27 -4.38
CA THR A 12 0.81 -21.81 -5.40
C THR A 12 1.64 -20.67 -6.02
N LYS A 13 1.00 -19.57 -6.39
CA LYS A 13 1.70 -18.41 -6.97
C LYS A 13 2.66 -17.77 -5.96
N ILE A 14 2.19 -17.51 -4.72
CA ILE A 14 3.03 -16.95 -3.64
C ILE A 14 4.21 -17.86 -3.36
N TYR A 15 4.00 -19.19 -3.27
CA TYR A 15 5.06 -20.13 -2.98
C TYR A 15 6.11 -20.20 -4.09
N SER A 16 5.68 -20.11 -5.36
CA SER A 16 6.61 -20.05 -6.51
C SER A 16 7.52 -18.82 -6.43
N PHE A 17 6.98 -17.64 -6.09
CA PHE A 17 7.78 -16.43 -5.84
C PHE A 17 8.76 -16.63 -4.67
N LEU A 18 8.28 -17.15 -3.54
CA LEU A 18 9.12 -17.33 -2.35
C LEU A 18 10.30 -18.27 -2.60
N ARG A 19 10.12 -19.31 -3.40
CA ARG A 19 11.18 -20.29 -3.73
C ARG A 19 12.35 -19.69 -4.50
N ILE A 20 12.10 -18.67 -5.32
CA ILE A 20 13.14 -17.99 -6.11
C ILE A 20 13.72 -16.76 -5.41
N THR A 21 13.21 -16.41 -4.22
CA THR A 21 13.67 -15.24 -3.46
C THR A 21 14.94 -15.59 -2.66
N PRO A 22 16.12 -15.03 -3.01
CA PRO A 22 17.41 -15.50 -2.47
C PRO A 22 17.64 -15.13 -1.00
N GLN A 23 16.94 -14.13 -0.48
CA GLN A 23 17.17 -13.53 0.85
C GLN A 23 16.50 -14.29 1.98
N ILE A 24 15.71 -15.32 1.68
CA ILE A 24 14.93 -16.07 2.66
C ILE A 24 15.09 -17.57 2.48
N TYR A 25 15.04 -18.27 3.60
CA TYR A 25 14.93 -19.73 3.58
C TYR A 25 13.45 -20.15 3.66
N VAL A 26 12.96 -20.79 2.62
CA VAL A 26 11.56 -21.20 2.50
C VAL A 26 11.31 -22.57 3.14
N GLY A 27 12.28 -23.47 3.06
CA GLY A 27 12.26 -24.79 3.74
C GLY A 27 11.02 -25.62 3.42
N ASN A 28 10.35 -26.11 4.45
CA ASN A 28 9.15 -26.92 4.31
C ASN A 28 7.95 -26.08 3.87
N GLU A 29 7.30 -26.48 2.80
CA GLU A 29 6.16 -25.76 2.19
C GLU A 29 5.02 -25.52 3.19
N GLN A 30 4.59 -26.58 3.88
CA GLN A 30 3.47 -26.50 4.82
C GLN A 30 3.75 -25.53 5.97
N LYS A 31 4.98 -25.52 6.52
CA LYS A 31 5.38 -24.58 7.57
C LYS A 31 5.43 -23.15 7.03
N THR A 32 5.85 -22.97 5.79
CA THR A 32 5.89 -21.65 5.16
C THR A 32 4.47 -21.15 4.86
N ARG A 33 3.57 -22.03 4.40
CA ARG A 33 2.15 -21.73 4.22
C ARG A 33 1.50 -21.28 5.53
N LEU A 34 1.68 -22.05 6.60
CA LEU A 34 1.16 -21.71 7.93
C LEU A 34 1.66 -20.35 8.40
N PHE A 35 2.92 -20.01 8.15
CA PHE A 35 3.46 -18.69 8.49
C PHE A 35 2.76 -17.57 7.69
N VAL A 36 2.61 -17.70 6.37
CA VAL A 36 1.97 -16.68 5.54
C VAL A 36 0.47 -16.56 5.90
N GLU A 37 -0.20 -17.67 6.17
CA GLU A 37 -1.59 -17.68 6.66
C GLU A 37 -1.74 -17.05 8.04
N ALA A 38 -0.75 -17.20 8.93
CA ALA A 38 -0.70 -16.49 10.22
C ALA A 38 -0.64 -14.97 10.04
N VAL A 39 0.23 -14.50 9.13
CA VAL A 39 0.33 -13.06 8.79
C VAL A 39 -1.00 -12.57 8.19
N TYR A 40 -1.60 -13.33 7.28
CA TYR A 40 -2.90 -13.04 6.70
C TYR A 40 -4.00 -12.95 7.76
N TRP A 41 -4.01 -13.87 8.72
CA TRP A 41 -4.97 -13.87 9.83
C TRP A 41 -4.83 -12.60 10.68
N VAL A 42 -3.60 -12.23 11.10
CA VAL A 42 -3.34 -10.98 11.85
C VAL A 42 -3.77 -9.76 11.05
N MET A 43 -3.43 -9.71 9.76
CA MET A 43 -3.81 -8.60 8.88
C MET A 43 -5.32 -8.43 8.80
N ARG A 44 -6.08 -9.52 8.65
CA ARG A 44 -7.54 -9.49 8.55
C ARG A 44 -8.22 -9.14 9.85
N THR A 45 -7.80 -9.76 10.94
CA THR A 45 -8.49 -9.66 12.23
C THR A 45 -8.11 -8.41 13.00
N GLY A 46 -6.91 -7.87 12.77
CA GLY A 46 -6.34 -6.79 13.57
C GLY A 46 -5.92 -7.21 14.97
N ALA A 47 -6.00 -8.51 15.28
CA ALA A 47 -5.68 -9.03 16.61
C ALA A 47 -4.22 -8.76 16.99
N PRO A 48 -3.92 -8.59 18.30
CA PRO A 48 -2.55 -8.57 18.78
C PRO A 48 -1.81 -9.84 18.39
N TRP A 49 -0.50 -9.74 18.08
CA TRP A 49 0.31 -10.91 17.76
C TRP A 49 0.27 -11.99 18.84
N ARG A 50 0.14 -11.59 20.11
CA ARG A 50 0.08 -12.52 21.25
C ARG A 50 -1.18 -13.40 21.26
N ASP A 51 -2.23 -12.96 20.57
CA ASP A 51 -3.51 -13.67 20.46
C ASP A 51 -3.56 -14.57 19.20
N LEU A 52 -2.41 -14.76 18.54
CA LEU A 52 -2.31 -15.66 17.39
C LEU A 52 -2.68 -17.09 17.82
N PRO A 53 -3.66 -17.75 17.14
CA PRO A 53 -4.02 -19.12 17.42
C PRO A 53 -2.82 -20.07 17.36
N LEU A 54 -2.75 -21.01 18.31
CA LEU A 54 -1.64 -21.97 18.44
C LEU A 54 -1.45 -22.85 17.20
N GLU A 55 -2.49 -23.04 16.40
CA GLU A 55 -2.42 -23.76 15.12
C GLU A 55 -1.44 -23.14 14.14
N PHE A 56 -1.19 -21.83 14.21
CA PHE A 56 -0.18 -21.12 13.41
C PHE A 56 1.24 -21.16 14.00
N GLY A 57 1.38 -21.70 15.21
CA GLY A 57 2.65 -21.78 15.93
C GLY A 57 2.84 -20.67 16.98
N LYS A 58 4.03 -20.58 17.53
CA LYS A 58 4.36 -19.60 18.56
C LYS A 58 4.36 -18.18 17.97
N TRP A 59 3.53 -17.30 18.54
CA TRP A 59 3.34 -15.93 18.05
C TRP A 59 4.63 -15.14 17.86
N ASN A 60 5.59 -15.25 18.78
CA ASN A 60 6.86 -14.50 18.71
C ASN A 60 7.75 -15.00 17.56
N SER A 61 7.74 -16.29 17.23
CA SER A 61 8.46 -16.84 16.09
C SER A 61 7.86 -16.35 14.77
N VAL A 62 6.53 -16.32 14.68
CA VAL A 62 5.81 -15.77 13.52
C VAL A 62 6.08 -14.28 13.37
N PHE A 63 5.99 -13.51 14.46
CA PHE A 63 6.27 -12.08 14.47
C PHE A 63 7.71 -11.75 14.06
N ASN A 64 8.70 -12.47 14.61
CA ASN A 64 10.11 -12.24 14.28
C ASN A 64 10.37 -12.52 12.78
N ARG A 65 9.81 -13.62 12.24
CA ARG A 65 9.93 -13.93 10.81
C ARG A 65 9.24 -12.87 9.95
N TYR A 66 8.05 -12.41 10.33
CA TYR A 66 7.35 -11.32 9.65
C TYR A 66 8.18 -10.03 9.65
N ALA A 67 8.76 -9.67 10.81
CA ALA A 67 9.60 -8.50 10.94
C ALA A 67 10.88 -8.60 10.09
N ASP A 68 11.56 -9.74 10.10
CA ASP A 68 12.72 -10.00 9.24
C ASP A 68 12.37 -9.87 7.75
N TRP A 69 11.24 -10.42 7.31
CA TRP A 69 10.78 -10.29 5.93
C TRP A 69 10.37 -8.85 5.58
N ALA A 70 9.84 -8.09 6.53
CA ALA A 70 9.53 -6.68 6.33
C ALA A 70 10.81 -5.83 6.21
N ASP A 71 11.80 -6.10 7.04
CA ASP A 71 13.09 -5.39 7.03
C ASP A 71 13.95 -5.74 5.80
N LYS A 72 13.72 -6.91 5.19
CA LYS A 72 14.29 -7.37 3.90
C LYS A 72 13.43 -7.02 2.68
N GLU A 73 12.37 -6.28 2.85
CA GLU A 73 11.43 -5.85 1.79
C GLU A 73 10.79 -7.01 0.99
N ILE A 74 10.74 -8.23 1.54
CA ILE A 74 10.21 -9.41 0.84
C ILE A 74 8.74 -9.20 0.42
N TRP A 75 7.94 -8.53 1.26
CA TRP A 75 6.53 -8.26 0.97
C TRP A 75 6.36 -7.23 -0.15
N GLN A 76 7.23 -6.21 -0.21
CA GLN A 76 7.26 -5.21 -1.28
C GLN A 76 7.72 -5.84 -2.60
N ASN A 77 8.76 -6.68 -2.55
CA ASN A 77 9.26 -7.41 -3.71
C ASN A 77 8.22 -8.39 -4.24
N MET A 78 7.44 -9.02 -3.36
CA MET A 78 6.31 -9.87 -3.74
C MET A 78 5.24 -9.05 -4.48
N HIS A 79 4.87 -7.89 -3.95
CA HIS A 79 3.93 -6.99 -4.63
C HIS A 79 4.46 -6.57 -6.00
N ALA A 80 5.70 -6.09 -6.09
CA ALA A 80 6.33 -5.70 -7.33
C ALA A 80 6.39 -6.84 -8.37
N HIS A 81 6.63 -8.07 -7.93
CA HIS A 81 6.64 -9.25 -8.81
C HIS A 81 5.26 -9.51 -9.45
N PHE A 82 4.18 -9.41 -8.66
CA PHE A 82 2.83 -9.69 -9.16
C PHE A 82 2.17 -8.50 -9.84
N SER A 83 2.70 -7.28 -9.67
CA SER A 83 2.26 -6.06 -10.36
C SER A 83 3.10 -5.75 -11.61
N GLY A 84 3.79 -6.73 -12.18
CA GLY A 84 4.73 -6.51 -13.27
C GLY A 84 4.12 -6.27 -14.65
N ASP A 85 2.81 -6.44 -14.80
CA ASP A 85 2.06 -6.20 -16.05
C ASP A 85 0.78 -5.40 -15.78
N PRO A 86 0.90 -4.11 -15.39
CA PRO A 86 -0.23 -3.24 -15.14
C PRO A 86 -0.80 -2.69 -16.45
N ASP A 87 -2.11 -2.44 -16.47
CA ASP A 87 -2.77 -1.71 -17.55
C ASP A 87 -2.50 -0.20 -17.36
N MET A 88 -1.58 0.33 -18.14
CA MET A 88 -1.09 1.70 -18.01
C MET A 88 -1.79 2.71 -18.93
N GLU A 89 -2.95 2.37 -19.50
CA GLU A 89 -3.81 3.35 -20.19
C GLU A 89 -4.11 4.51 -19.24
N TRP A 90 -4.41 4.20 -17.98
CA TRP A 90 -4.59 5.20 -16.94
C TRP A 90 -3.77 4.87 -15.70
N LEU A 91 -3.18 5.90 -15.09
CA LEU A 91 -2.60 5.80 -13.76
C LEU A 91 -3.39 6.70 -12.81
N LEU A 92 -4.08 6.08 -11.86
CA LEU A 92 -5.00 6.77 -10.96
C LEU A 92 -4.35 7.02 -9.61
N LEU A 93 -4.33 8.29 -9.17
CA LEU A 93 -3.72 8.68 -7.89
C LEU A 93 -4.79 9.03 -6.86
N ASP A 94 -4.58 8.56 -5.64
CA ASP A 94 -5.36 8.99 -4.47
C ASP A 94 -4.57 8.82 -3.19
N SER A 95 -5.10 9.31 -2.08
CA SER A 95 -4.54 9.09 -0.76
C SER A 95 -5.62 8.82 0.28
N THR A 96 -5.21 8.17 1.36
CA THR A 96 -6.10 7.97 2.49
C THR A 96 -5.35 8.05 3.80
N ILE A 97 -5.98 8.67 4.81
CA ILE A 97 -5.44 8.71 6.17
C ILE A 97 -5.98 7.52 6.96
N VAL A 98 -5.07 6.83 7.63
CA VAL A 98 -5.41 5.80 8.62
C VAL A 98 -5.01 6.27 10.01
N ARG A 99 -5.85 5.96 10.99
CA ARG A 99 -5.56 6.26 12.39
C ARG A 99 -4.45 5.35 12.90
N ALA A 100 -3.54 5.93 13.67
CA ALA A 100 -2.55 5.16 14.40
C ALA A 100 -3.05 4.94 15.84
N HIS A 101 -3.06 3.68 16.26
CA HIS A 101 -3.31 3.36 17.67
C HIS A 101 -2.15 3.88 18.53
N PRO A 102 -2.35 4.29 19.79
CA PRO A 102 -1.27 4.78 20.66
C PRO A 102 -0.04 3.87 20.75
N CYS A 103 -0.21 2.56 20.62
CA CYS A 103 0.92 1.62 20.61
C CYS A 103 1.84 1.75 19.37
N ALA A 104 1.39 2.40 18.30
CA ALA A 104 2.23 2.70 17.14
C ALA A 104 3.20 3.86 17.40
N ALA A 105 2.95 4.68 18.43
CA ALA A 105 3.86 5.72 18.86
C ALA A 105 5.09 5.13 19.58
N GLY A 106 6.14 5.94 19.77
CA GLY A 106 7.30 5.56 20.57
C GLY A 106 8.35 4.75 19.80
N ALA A 107 8.50 4.98 18.49
CA ALA A 107 9.70 4.56 17.79
C ALA A 107 10.92 5.25 18.40
N PRO A 108 12.02 4.50 18.68
CA PRO A 108 13.22 5.08 19.27
C PRO A 108 13.83 6.19 18.42
N GLN A 109 14.36 7.25 19.06
CA GLN A 109 15.00 8.37 18.35
C GLN A 109 16.19 7.92 17.48
N LYS A 110 16.92 6.89 17.91
CA LYS A 110 17.98 6.27 17.10
C LYS A 110 17.51 5.73 15.75
N ASN A 111 16.21 5.48 15.60
CA ASN A 111 15.56 5.03 14.36
C ASN A 111 14.80 6.19 13.68
N GLY A 112 15.20 7.45 13.92
CA GLY A 112 14.60 8.64 13.33
C GLY A 112 13.26 9.08 13.95
N GLY A 113 12.84 8.45 15.05
CA GLY A 113 11.60 8.79 15.75
C GLY A 113 10.34 8.58 14.92
N GLN A 114 9.28 9.31 15.27
CA GLN A 114 7.96 9.16 14.64
C GLN A 114 7.93 9.62 13.17
N THR A 115 8.63 10.68 12.85
CA THR A 115 8.67 11.27 11.49
C THR A 115 9.23 10.28 10.47
N ALA A 116 10.39 9.67 10.77
CA ALA A 116 10.98 8.65 9.92
C ALA A 116 10.11 7.37 9.80
N GLN A 117 9.14 7.23 10.70
CA GLN A 117 8.18 6.13 10.67
C GLN A 117 6.85 6.49 10.00
N SER A 118 6.80 7.57 9.23
CA SER A 118 5.58 8.04 8.55
C SER A 118 4.40 8.18 9.51
N LEU A 119 4.65 8.74 10.69
CA LEU A 119 3.66 9.05 11.71
C LEU A 119 3.59 10.55 11.95
N GLY A 120 2.39 11.11 11.95
CA GLY A 120 2.21 12.53 12.17
C GLY A 120 0.79 12.86 12.60
N ARG A 121 0.58 14.11 13.05
CA ARG A 121 -0.70 14.56 13.58
C ARG A 121 -1.43 15.42 12.56
N SER A 122 -2.56 14.93 12.06
CA SER A 122 -3.53 15.67 11.26
C SER A 122 -4.64 16.27 12.15
N ARG A 123 -5.57 17.04 11.56
CA ARG A 123 -6.79 17.51 12.28
C ARG A 123 -7.57 16.34 12.88
N GLY A 124 -7.54 15.20 12.22
CA GLY A 124 -8.19 13.98 12.67
C GLY A 124 -7.42 13.22 13.75
N GLY A 125 -6.27 13.69 14.24
CA GLY A 125 -5.41 13.05 15.24
C GLY A 125 -4.16 12.41 14.63
N PHE A 126 -3.56 11.53 15.42
CA PHE A 126 -2.32 10.86 15.06
C PHE A 126 -2.56 9.75 14.03
N GLY A 127 -1.78 9.75 12.95
CA GLY A 127 -2.00 8.80 11.86
C GLY A 127 -0.90 8.77 10.82
N THR A 128 -1.12 7.92 9.83
CA THR A 128 -0.30 7.77 8.62
C THR A 128 -1.17 8.03 7.40
N LYS A 129 -0.62 8.68 6.39
CA LYS A 129 -1.25 8.79 5.08
C LYS A 129 -0.65 7.75 4.15
N ILE A 130 -1.51 7.02 3.48
CA ILE A 130 -1.18 6.06 2.41
C ILE A 130 -1.47 6.77 1.10
N HIS A 131 -0.45 7.01 0.29
CA HIS A 131 -0.59 7.45 -1.08
C HIS A 131 -0.50 6.22 -1.99
N VAL A 132 -1.32 6.18 -3.02
CA VAL A 132 -1.42 5.04 -3.91
C VAL A 132 -1.54 5.47 -5.36
N SER A 133 -0.88 4.74 -6.25
CA SER A 133 -1.24 4.69 -7.65
C SER A 133 -1.83 3.33 -8.00
N THR A 134 -2.90 3.33 -8.82
CA THR A 134 -3.49 2.12 -9.40
C THR A 134 -3.48 2.21 -10.91
N ASP A 135 -3.46 1.06 -11.56
CA ASP A 135 -3.63 0.93 -13.00
C ASP A 135 -5.08 1.20 -13.45
N ALA A 136 -5.35 1.14 -14.75
CA ALA A 136 -6.67 1.37 -15.34
C ALA A 136 -7.73 0.33 -14.90
N LEU A 137 -7.32 -0.80 -14.34
CA LEU A 137 -8.21 -1.82 -13.77
C LEU A 137 -8.41 -1.67 -12.25
N GLY A 138 -7.78 -0.66 -11.63
CA GLY A 138 -7.83 -0.38 -10.20
C GLY A 138 -6.97 -1.33 -9.36
N ASN A 139 -5.94 -1.97 -9.95
CA ASN A 139 -4.97 -2.75 -9.21
C ASN A 139 -3.84 -1.85 -8.70
N PRO A 140 -3.36 -2.04 -7.47
CA PRO A 140 -2.33 -1.17 -6.90
C PRO A 140 -0.98 -1.37 -7.58
N VAL A 141 -0.38 -0.27 -8.05
CA VAL A 141 0.94 -0.28 -8.70
C VAL A 141 2.01 0.17 -7.71
N ARG A 142 1.78 1.29 -7.01
CA ARG A 142 2.73 1.82 -6.03
C ARG A 142 2.04 2.32 -4.78
N LEU A 143 2.73 2.17 -3.65
CA LEU A 143 2.29 2.60 -2.32
C LEU A 143 3.39 3.42 -1.65
N ILE A 144 3.04 4.58 -1.10
CA ILE A 144 3.96 5.45 -0.36
C ILE A 144 3.32 5.81 0.98
N LEU A 145 4.14 5.86 2.04
CA LEU A 145 3.69 6.26 3.37
C LEU A 145 4.27 7.62 3.77
N THR A 146 3.42 8.47 4.31
CA THR A 146 3.82 9.73 4.94
C THR A 146 3.11 9.94 6.26
N GLY A 147 3.53 10.94 7.03
CA GLY A 147 2.77 11.36 8.21
C GLY A 147 1.38 11.85 7.83
N GLY A 148 0.39 11.64 8.72
CA GLY A 148 -1.01 11.95 8.44
C GLY A 148 -1.32 13.41 8.06
N GLN A 149 -0.43 14.36 8.37
CA GLN A 149 -0.54 15.78 8.03
C GLN A 149 0.03 16.14 6.65
N ALA A 150 0.76 15.21 5.99
CA ALA A 150 1.45 15.51 4.74
C ALA A 150 0.46 15.88 3.61
N SER A 151 0.87 16.79 2.74
CA SER A 151 0.13 17.13 1.51
C SER A 151 0.23 15.99 0.48
N ASP A 152 -0.75 15.90 -0.40
CA ASP A 152 -0.80 14.89 -1.46
C ASP A 152 0.08 15.27 -2.65
N SER A 153 0.10 16.55 -3.01
CA SER A 153 0.78 17.07 -4.20
C SER A 153 2.27 16.66 -4.31
N PRO A 154 3.10 16.73 -3.24
CA PRO A 154 4.50 16.31 -3.34
C PRO A 154 4.70 14.81 -3.59
N GLN A 155 3.66 14.01 -3.44
CA GLN A 155 3.74 12.56 -3.66
C GLN A 155 3.30 12.16 -5.09
N ALA A 156 2.82 13.13 -5.91
CA ALA A 156 2.41 12.85 -7.28
C ALA A 156 3.56 12.26 -8.10
N ILE A 157 4.66 13.00 -8.24
CA ILE A 157 5.81 12.57 -9.04
C ILE A 157 6.39 11.25 -8.51
N PRO A 158 6.66 11.06 -7.19
CA PRO A 158 7.08 9.75 -6.67
C PRO A 158 6.14 8.58 -6.98
N LEU A 159 4.82 8.82 -7.11
CA LEU A 159 3.85 7.79 -7.48
C LEU A 159 3.89 7.45 -8.97
N LEU A 160 4.32 8.40 -9.83
CA LEU A 160 4.36 8.28 -11.28
C LEU A 160 5.74 7.83 -11.79
N GLU A 161 6.80 8.11 -11.04
CA GLU A 161 8.18 7.92 -11.47
C GLU A 161 8.48 6.47 -11.89
N GLY A 162 9.13 6.31 -13.05
CA GLY A 162 9.53 5.00 -13.58
C GLY A 162 8.42 4.25 -14.32
N PHE A 163 7.23 4.84 -14.48
CA PHE A 163 6.16 4.30 -15.30
C PHE A 163 5.99 5.10 -16.59
N GLU A 164 5.55 4.43 -17.64
CA GLU A 164 4.98 5.02 -18.84
C GLU A 164 3.47 4.85 -18.78
N PHE A 165 2.71 5.87 -19.14
CA PHE A 165 1.25 5.90 -19.02
C PHE A 165 0.67 6.90 -20.02
N ASP A 166 -0.58 6.72 -20.45
CA ASP A 166 -1.23 7.63 -21.39
C ASP A 166 -1.95 8.78 -20.69
N GLU A 167 -2.64 8.51 -19.57
CA GLU A 167 -3.33 9.54 -18.80
C GLU A 167 -3.12 9.37 -17.30
N VAL A 168 -3.15 10.48 -16.55
CA VAL A 168 -3.11 10.50 -15.08
C VAL A 168 -4.40 11.08 -14.55
N LEU A 169 -5.13 10.28 -13.77
CA LEU A 169 -6.37 10.69 -13.10
C LEU A 169 -6.10 10.94 -11.61
N ALA A 170 -6.33 12.16 -11.14
CA ALA A 170 -6.18 12.49 -9.72
C ALA A 170 -7.15 13.59 -9.30
N ASP A 171 -7.32 13.76 -7.99
CA ASP A 171 -8.13 14.85 -7.48
C ASP A 171 -7.40 16.21 -7.56
N ARG A 172 -8.11 17.30 -7.30
CA ARG A 172 -7.54 18.66 -7.31
C ARG A 172 -6.44 18.89 -6.28
N GLY A 173 -6.25 18.00 -5.33
CA GLY A 173 -5.13 18.02 -4.38
C GLY A 173 -3.78 17.87 -5.07
N TYR A 174 -3.78 17.20 -6.23
CA TYR A 174 -2.61 16.95 -7.06
C TYR A 174 -2.39 18.02 -8.16
N ASP A 175 -3.25 19.05 -8.24
CA ASP A 175 -3.12 20.13 -9.22
C ASP A 175 -1.99 21.11 -8.84
N ALA A 176 -0.76 20.72 -9.15
CA ALA A 176 0.45 21.54 -9.03
C ALA A 176 1.14 21.64 -10.40
N ASP A 177 1.78 22.78 -10.70
CA ASP A 177 2.43 23.02 -11.98
C ASP A 177 3.51 21.98 -12.24
N GLU A 178 4.34 21.69 -11.25
CA GLU A 178 5.38 20.66 -11.30
C GLU A 178 4.81 19.26 -11.68
N THR A 179 3.66 18.91 -11.14
CA THR A 179 2.99 17.62 -11.46
C THR A 179 2.50 17.61 -12.91
N LEU A 180 1.91 18.73 -13.36
CA LEU A 180 1.38 18.85 -14.72
C LEU A 180 2.48 18.87 -15.76
N GLU A 181 3.57 19.57 -15.47
CA GLU A 181 4.78 19.62 -16.31
C GLU A 181 5.39 18.22 -16.45
N TYR A 182 5.56 17.50 -15.32
CA TYR A 182 6.06 16.13 -15.34
C TYR A 182 5.21 15.18 -16.21
N ILE A 183 3.86 15.28 -16.10
CA ILE A 183 2.94 14.47 -16.91
C ILE A 183 3.08 14.84 -18.40
N ALA A 184 3.16 16.14 -18.71
CA ALA A 184 3.32 16.62 -20.09
C ALA A 184 4.67 16.21 -20.70
N GLU A 185 5.78 16.25 -19.94
CA GLU A 185 7.10 15.76 -20.36
C GLU A 185 7.10 14.27 -20.72
N LYS A 186 6.23 13.49 -20.08
CA LYS A 186 5.99 12.08 -20.41
C LYS A 186 5.12 11.90 -21.68
N GLY A 187 4.62 12.97 -22.28
CA GLY A 187 3.68 12.91 -23.40
C GLY A 187 2.27 12.49 -23.02
N ALA A 188 1.96 12.43 -21.73
CA ALA A 188 0.70 11.96 -21.19
C ALA A 188 -0.29 13.11 -20.92
N LYS A 189 -1.57 12.80 -20.75
CA LYS A 189 -2.63 13.75 -20.45
C LYS A 189 -2.97 13.76 -18.96
N ALA A 190 -3.05 14.96 -18.37
CA ALA A 190 -3.50 15.14 -16.98
C ALA A 190 -5.02 15.34 -16.93
N VAL A 191 -5.75 14.38 -16.35
CA VAL A 191 -7.17 14.45 -16.05
C VAL A 191 -7.33 14.81 -14.56
N ILE A 192 -6.88 16.02 -14.22
CA ILE A 192 -6.83 16.57 -12.85
C ILE A 192 -7.62 17.87 -12.84
N PRO A 193 -8.74 17.95 -12.10
CA PRO A 193 -9.51 19.19 -12.02
C PRO A 193 -8.69 20.32 -11.42
N PRO A 194 -8.73 21.54 -12.00
CA PRO A 194 -7.97 22.67 -11.47
C PRO A 194 -8.48 23.08 -10.07
N ARG A 195 -7.56 23.60 -9.25
CA ARG A 195 -7.92 24.22 -7.98
C ARG A 195 -8.77 25.47 -8.23
N LYS A 196 -9.74 25.75 -7.36
CA LYS A 196 -10.67 26.88 -7.51
C LYS A 196 -9.97 28.25 -7.62
N ASN A 197 -8.80 28.38 -7.00
CA ASN A 197 -8.01 29.62 -6.98
C ASN A 197 -6.93 29.69 -8.07
N ARG A 198 -6.91 28.74 -9.01
CA ARG A 198 -5.98 28.78 -10.14
C ARG A 198 -6.39 29.88 -11.11
N ILE A 199 -5.43 30.72 -11.53
CA ILE A 199 -5.64 31.85 -12.46
C ILE A 199 -6.06 31.27 -13.84
N ASN A 200 -5.28 30.31 -14.34
CA ASN A 200 -5.56 29.66 -15.61
C ASN A 200 -6.34 28.38 -15.36
N GLN A 201 -7.67 28.45 -15.47
CA GLN A 201 -8.53 27.28 -15.37
C GLN A 201 -8.36 26.41 -16.62
N ARG A 202 -8.44 25.09 -16.45
CA ARG A 202 -8.38 24.10 -17.51
C ARG A 202 -9.67 23.34 -17.57
N ASP A 203 -10.10 22.97 -18.77
CA ASP A 203 -11.19 22.02 -18.93
C ASP A 203 -10.78 20.64 -18.44
N THR A 204 -11.68 19.97 -17.81
CA THR A 204 -11.49 18.61 -17.27
C THR A 204 -12.36 17.65 -18.05
N ASP A 205 -11.78 16.56 -18.51
CA ASP A 205 -12.55 15.45 -19.07
C ASP A 205 -13.29 14.73 -17.95
N TRP A 206 -14.53 15.16 -17.71
CA TRP A 206 -15.35 14.60 -16.63
C TRP A 206 -15.83 13.18 -16.92
N SER A 207 -15.80 12.73 -18.19
CA SER A 207 -16.16 11.36 -18.54
C SER A 207 -15.06 10.39 -18.07
N THR A 208 -13.83 10.67 -18.41
CA THR A 208 -12.67 9.89 -17.95
C THR A 208 -12.44 10.07 -16.45
N TYR A 209 -12.63 11.30 -15.92
CA TYR A 209 -12.43 11.55 -14.48
C TYR A 209 -13.30 10.67 -13.58
N LYS A 210 -14.47 10.21 -14.00
CA LYS A 210 -15.34 9.31 -13.22
C LYS A 210 -14.67 7.98 -12.92
N GLU A 211 -13.76 7.51 -13.76
CA GLU A 211 -13.05 6.26 -13.58
C GLU A 211 -12.09 6.31 -12.36
N ARG A 212 -11.81 7.50 -11.82
CA ARG A 212 -11.11 7.65 -10.53
C ARG A 212 -11.77 6.87 -9.39
N ASN A 213 -13.04 6.50 -9.51
CA ASN A 213 -13.69 5.59 -8.57
C ASN A 213 -12.94 4.26 -8.36
N LEU A 214 -12.11 3.83 -9.33
CA LEU A 214 -11.37 2.57 -9.24
C LEU A 214 -10.32 2.61 -8.13
N VAL A 215 -9.57 3.72 -7.99
CA VAL A 215 -8.61 3.87 -6.88
C VAL A 215 -9.33 3.98 -5.53
N GLU A 216 -10.50 4.61 -5.47
CA GLU A 216 -11.33 4.65 -4.26
C GLU A 216 -11.82 3.24 -3.87
N ARG A 217 -12.21 2.41 -4.86
CA ARG A 217 -12.56 0.99 -4.64
C ARG A 217 -11.38 0.21 -4.08
N PHE A 218 -10.17 0.43 -4.60
CA PHE A 218 -8.97 -0.17 -4.04
C PHE A 218 -8.78 0.22 -2.57
N ILE A 219 -8.84 1.52 -2.25
CA ILE A 219 -8.73 2.02 -0.88
C ILE A 219 -9.76 1.36 0.04
N ASN A 220 -11.00 1.22 -0.41
CA ASN A 220 -12.05 0.56 0.35
C ASN A 220 -11.77 -0.94 0.56
N LYS A 221 -11.20 -1.63 -0.44
CA LYS A 221 -10.80 -3.05 -0.31
C LYS A 221 -9.72 -3.24 0.75
N ILE A 222 -8.66 -2.44 0.73
CA ILE A 222 -7.57 -2.59 1.72
C ILE A 222 -8.02 -2.23 3.14
N LYS A 223 -8.96 -1.31 3.29
CA LYS A 223 -9.53 -0.95 4.60
C LYS A 223 -10.39 -2.06 5.24
N GLN A 224 -10.77 -3.09 4.49
CA GLN A 224 -11.43 -4.28 5.06
C GLN A 224 -10.45 -5.10 5.93
N TYR A 225 -9.16 -4.95 5.74
CA TYR A 225 -8.15 -5.54 6.61
C TYR A 225 -7.98 -4.66 7.85
N ARG A 226 -8.43 -5.15 9.01
CA ARG A 226 -8.47 -4.38 10.27
C ARG A 226 -7.10 -3.86 10.69
N ARG A 227 -6.03 -4.61 10.39
CA ARG A 227 -4.65 -4.20 10.70
C ARG A 227 -4.15 -3.06 9.81
N ILE A 228 -4.76 -2.88 8.62
CA ILE A 228 -4.51 -1.76 7.71
C ILE A 228 -5.40 -0.58 8.08
N PHE A 229 -6.69 -0.82 8.38
CA PHE A 229 -7.65 0.23 8.75
C PHE A 229 -7.21 1.03 9.98
N THR A 230 -6.55 0.37 10.95
CA THR A 230 -5.91 1.00 12.10
C THR A 230 -4.46 0.54 12.17
N ARG A 231 -3.53 1.49 12.15
CA ARG A 231 -2.10 1.16 12.24
C ARG A 231 -1.70 0.90 13.69
N TYR A 232 -1.17 -0.28 13.95
CA TYR A 232 -0.58 -0.69 15.23
C TYR A 232 0.94 -0.79 15.20
N GLU A 233 1.54 -0.81 14.02
CA GLU A 233 2.97 -0.98 13.80
C GLU A 233 3.74 0.29 14.11
N LYS A 234 4.79 0.18 14.96
CA LYS A 234 5.70 1.29 15.26
C LYS A 234 6.55 1.66 14.03
N TYR A 235 6.99 0.67 13.27
CA TYR A 235 7.88 0.83 12.11
C TYR A 235 7.07 0.92 10.81
N ALA A 236 7.47 1.88 9.95
CA ALA A 236 6.86 2.06 8.65
C ALA A 236 7.05 0.82 7.76
N SER A 237 8.23 0.18 7.78
CA SER A 237 8.52 -1.04 7.03
C SER A 237 7.52 -2.15 7.33
N ARG A 238 7.18 -2.36 8.60
CA ARG A 238 6.22 -3.38 9.01
C ARG A 238 4.77 -3.04 8.61
N TYR A 239 4.40 -1.77 8.65
CA TYR A 239 3.09 -1.36 8.17
C TYR A 239 2.99 -1.48 6.64
N MET A 240 4.05 -1.06 5.92
CA MET A 240 4.17 -1.24 4.47
C MET A 240 4.10 -2.71 4.07
N ALA A 241 4.69 -3.62 4.85
CA ALA A 241 4.62 -5.06 4.60
C ALA A 241 3.18 -5.60 4.56
N PHE A 242 2.30 -5.18 5.49
CA PHE A 242 0.88 -5.52 5.43
C PHE A 242 0.18 -4.94 4.20
N LEU A 243 0.48 -3.68 3.86
CA LEU A 243 -0.08 -3.03 2.67
C LEU A 243 0.33 -3.76 1.39
N SER A 244 1.62 -4.06 1.25
CA SER A 244 2.16 -4.79 0.09
C SER A 244 1.57 -6.19 -0.02
N PHE A 245 1.39 -6.88 1.10
CA PHE A 245 0.76 -8.19 1.10
C PHE A 245 -0.73 -8.10 0.69
N ALA A 246 -1.47 -7.13 1.19
CA ALA A 246 -2.85 -6.90 0.77
C ALA A 246 -2.94 -6.56 -0.73
N ALA A 247 -2.05 -5.72 -1.23
CA ALA A 247 -1.91 -5.37 -2.64
C ALA A 247 -1.63 -6.61 -3.50
N THR A 248 -0.68 -7.46 -3.08
CA THR A 248 -0.41 -8.75 -3.73
C THR A 248 -1.66 -9.61 -3.84
N LEU A 249 -2.44 -9.74 -2.76
CA LEU A 249 -3.67 -10.55 -2.76
C LEU A 249 -4.76 -10.00 -3.70
N ILE A 250 -4.72 -8.72 -4.03
CA ILE A 250 -5.62 -8.09 -5.01
C ILE A 250 -5.18 -8.46 -6.43
N TRP A 251 -3.89 -8.48 -6.71
CA TRP A 251 -3.34 -8.94 -7.99
C TRP A 251 -3.56 -10.43 -8.25
N LEU A 252 -3.57 -11.24 -7.21
CA LEU A 252 -3.75 -12.69 -7.29
C LEU A 252 -5.22 -13.14 -7.39
N LYS A 253 -6.10 -12.31 -7.92
CA LYS A 253 -7.52 -12.66 -8.10
C LYS A 253 -7.71 -13.86 -8.99
#